data_1fc0802cc969ecc7c4d4bee7da797264
#
_entry.id   1fc0802cc969ecc7c4d4bee7da797264
#
_cell.length_a   1.000
_cell.length_b   1.000
_cell.length_c   1.000
_cell.angle_alpha   90.00
_cell.angle_beta   90.00
_cell.angle_gamma   90.00
#
_symmetry.space_group_name_H-M   'P 1'
#
loop_
_entity.id
_entity.type
_entity.pdbx_description
1 polymer ?
#
loop_
_entity_poly.entity_id
_entity_poly.type
_entity_poly.pdbx_seq_one_letter_code
_entity_poly.pdbx_strand_id
1 'polypeptide(L)'
;METYTNNNKKTEITVIIPSYNVEEYIGECLESLKKQTFTDFEVLCVDDGSNDGTADIIKEYAVSDPRFQYVRMDHCGKAGLMRNEGIKRAKGEYLLFLDSDDFFEPELLEHSLNKIKVDQADVC
;
A
#
# COMPACT_ATOMS: atom_id res chain seq x y z
N MET A 1 -0.12 -11.25 3.92
CA MET A 1 -0.83 -10.40 2.96
C MET A 1 -2.32 -10.54 3.19
N GLU A 2 -3.00 -9.45 3.46
CA GLU A 2 -4.43 -9.43 3.76
C GLU A 2 -5.17 -8.65 2.68
N THR A 3 -6.39 -9.09 2.33
CA THR A 3 -7.15 -8.49 1.24
C THR A 3 -8.60 -8.26 1.67
N TYR A 4 -9.12 -7.09 1.36
CA TYR A 4 -10.49 -6.68 1.72
C TYR A 4 -11.14 -5.99 0.52
N THR A 5 -12.48 -5.94 0.52
CA THR A 5 -13.26 -5.31 -0.53
C THR A 5 -13.81 -3.97 -0.05
N ASN A 6 -13.70 -2.95 -0.90
CA ASN A 6 -14.18 -1.61 -0.62
C ASN A 6 -15.31 -1.25 -1.61
N ASN A 7 -16.47 -0.89 -1.09
CA ASN A 7 -17.65 -0.60 -1.91
C ASN A 7 -17.61 0.79 -2.59
N ASN A 8 -16.72 1.69 -2.15
CA ASN A 8 -16.63 3.06 -2.68
C ASN A 8 -15.45 3.20 -3.63
N LYS A 9 -15.28 2.25 -4.53
CA LYS A 9 -14.12 2.19 -5.39
C LYS A 9 -14.02 3.33 -6.39
N LYS A 10 -12.79 3.84 -6.59
CA LYS A 10 -12.41 4.72 -7.70
C LYS A 10 -11.19 4.19 -8.43
N THR A 11 -10.56 3.15 -7.88
CA THR A 11 -9.44 2.44 -8.48
C THR A 11 -9.60 0.97 -8.13
N GLU A 12 -8.78 0.10 -8.71
CA GLU A 12 -8.94 -1.35 -8.52
C GLU A 12 -8.35 -1.82 -7.20
N ILE A 13 -7.10 -1.45 -6.92
CA ILE A 13 -6.38 -1.92 -5.72
C ILE A 13 -5.86 -0.74 -4.92
N THR A 14 -6.03 -0.79 -3.59
CA THR A 14 -5.29 0.07 -2.68
C THR A 14 -4.30 -0.78 -1.92
N VAL A 15 -3.02 -0.42 -2.03
CA VAL A 15 -1.94 -1.05 -1.28
C VAL A 15 -1.68 -0.19 -0.04
N ILE A 16 -1.80 -0.78 1.15
CA ILE A 16 -1.59 -0.08 2.41
C ILE A 16 -0.28 -0.58 3.02
N ILE A 17 0.64 0.34 3.27
CA ILE A 17 1.97 0.03 3.80
C ILE A 17 2.18 0.78 5.10
N PRO A 18 1.98 0.13 6.25
CA PRO A 18 2.35 0.74 7.53
C PRO A 18 3.87 0.90 7.59
N SER A 19 4.34 2.07 8.00
CA SER A 19 5.76 2.40 7.98
C SER A 19 6.18 3.08 9.28
N TYR A 20 7.35 2.69 9.80
CA TYR A 20 7.97 3.37 10.93
C TYR A 20 9.47 3.14 10.90
N ASN A 21 10.23 4.23 10.70
CA ASN A 21 11.69 4.19 10.69
C ASN A 21 12.26 3.07 9.80
N VAL A 22 11.84 3.08 8.52
CA VAL A 22 12.24 2.07 7.53
C VAL A 22 13.00 2.68 6.35
N GLU A 23 13.78 3.75 6.60
CA GLU A 23 14.48 4.44 5.52
C GLU A 23 15.43 3.54 4.72
N GLU A 24 15.95 2.47 5.34
CA GLU A 24 16.83 1.54 4.64
C GLU A 24 16.10 0.64 3.66
N TYR A 25 14.79 0.47 3.81
CA TYR A 25 14.01 -0.52 3.06
C TYR A 25 12.91 0.08 2.20
N ILE A 26 12.36 1.22 2.62
CA ILE A 26 11.14 1.76 1.98
C ILE A 26 11.36 2.10 0.49
N GLY A 27 12.57 2.55 0.14
CA GLY A 27 12.88 2.89 -1.24
C GLY A 27 12.75 1.70 -2.18
N GLU A 28 13.31 0.55 -1.80
CA GLU A 28 13.21 -0.67 -2.60
C GLU A 28 11.77 -1.16 -2.68
N CYS A 29 11.05 -1.08 -1.56
CA CYS A 29 9.65 -1.46 -1.50
C CYS A 29 8.82 -0.66 -2.51
N LEU A 30 8.93 0.67 -2.46
CA LEU A 30 8.17 1.55 -3.34
C LEU A 30 8.61 1.42 -4.80
N GLU A 31 9.90 1.23 -5.05
CA GLU A 31 10.40 1.03 -6.41
C GLU A 31 9.83 -0.25 -7.01
N SER A 32 9.74 -1.33 -6.21
CA SER A 32 9.17 -2.58 -6.69
C SER A 32 7.67 -2.46 -7.00
N LEU A 33 6.95 -1.59 -6.29
CA LEU A 33 5.55 -1.31 -6.58
C LEU A 33 5.41 -0.45 -7.83
N LYS A 34 6.31 0.51 -8.03
CA LYS A 34 6.30 1.36 -9.22
C LYS A 34 6.47 0.54 -10.50
N LYS A 35 7.16 -0.59 -10.42
CA LYS A 35 7.46 -1.47 -11.55
C LYS A 35 6.41 -2.56 -11.77
N GLN A 36 5.30 -2.54 -11.06
CA GLN A 36 4.27 -3.56 -11.22
C GLN A 36 3.66 -3.53 -12.62
N THR A 37 3.39 -4.72 -13.16
CA THR A 37 2.75 -4.86 -14.48
C THR A 37 1.30 -4.37 -14.45
N PHE A 38 0.59 -4.59 -13.33
CA PHE A 38 -0.73 -4.04 -13.13
C PHE A 38 -0.60 -2.58 -12.70
N THR A 39 -1.36 -1.67 -13.31
CA THR A 39 -1.16 -0.23 -13.13
C THR A 39 -2.29 0.50 -12.42
N ASP A 40 -3.49 -0.09 -12.32
CA ASP A 40 -4.64 0.57 -11.68
C ASP A 40 -4.66 0.34 -10.18
N PHE A 41 -3.74 0.98 -9.48
CA PHE A 41 -3.62 0.88 -8.03
C PHE A 41 -3.21 2.22 -7.43
N GLU A 42 -3.45 2.36 -6.14
CA GLU A 42 -2.89 3.44 -5.32
C GLU A 42 -2.12 2.83 -4.16
N VAL A 43 -1.13 3.54 -3.68
CA VAL A 43 -0.32 3.12 -2.53
C VAL A 43 -0.45 4.15 -1.43
N LEU A 44 -0.92 3.72 -0.27
CA LEU A 44 -1.01 4.57 0.92
C LEU A 44 0.09 4.15 1.89
N CYS A 45 1.11 4.97 2.02
CA CYS A 45 2.16 4.77 3.01
C CYS A 45 1.76 5.49 4.29
N VAL A 46 1.31 4.72 5.27
CA VAL A 46 0.85 5.27 6.55
C VAL A 46 2.04 5.27 7.50
N ASP A 47 2.57 6.45 7.77
CA ASP A 47 3.79 6.64 8.55
C ASP A 47 3.42 6.89 10.02
N ASP A 48 3.91 6.02 10.90
CA ASP A 48 3.66 6.11 12.35
C ASP A 48 4.62 7.11 13.02
N GLY A 49 4.75 8.29 12.45
CA GLY A 49 5.55 9.34 13.03
C GLY A 49 7.05 9.07 12.98
N SER A 50 7.57 8.57 11.85
CA SER A 50 8.99 8.29 11.68
C SER A 50 9.83 9.53 11.95
N ASN A 51 11.00 9.34 12.57
CA ASN A 51 11.96 10.41 12.84
C ASN A 51 13.26 10.23 12.08
N ASP A 52 13.29 9.35 11.09
CA ASP A 52 14.42 9.16 10.16
C ASP A 52 14.04 9.69 8.76
N GLY A 53 14.71 9.23 7.72
CA GLY A 53 14.45 9.65 6.34
C GLY A 53 13.27 9.00 5.66
N THR A 54 12.49 8.16 6.36
CA THR A 54 11.35 7.44 5.78
C THR A 54 10.35 8.39 5.10
N ALA A 55 9.93 9.43 5.81
CA ALA A 55 8.94 10.38 5.29
C ALA A 55 9.43 11.06 4.01
N ASP A 56 10.67 11.48 3.98
CA ASP A 56 11.24 12.17 2.81
C ASP A 56 11.28 11.27 1.59
N ILE A 57 11.63 10.00 1.78
CA ILE A 57 11.67 9.03 0.68
C ILE A 57 10.26 8.81 0.11
N ILE A 58 9.28 8.60 0.99
CA ILE A 58 7.90 8.39 0.55
C ILE A 58 7.38 9.63 -0.19
N LYS A 59 7.66 10.82 0.32
CA LYS A 59 7.22 12.07 -0.32
C LYS A 59 7.82 12.26 -1.71
N GLU A 60 9.06 11.83 -1.92
CA GLU A 60 9.68 11.87 -3.25
C GLU A 60 8.90 11.01 -4.24
N TYR A 61 8.50 9.80 -3.85
CA TYR A 61 7.67 8.95 -4.69
C TYR A 61 6.29 9.57 -4.93
N ALA A 62 5.70 10.16 -3.91
CA ALA A 62 4.39 10.79 -4.03
C ALA A 62 4.40 11.96 -5.04
N VAL A 63 5.49 12.71 -5.08
CA VAL A 63 5.64 13.82 -6.04
C VAL A 63 5.83 13.30 -7.47
N SER A 64 6.60 12.22 -7.64
CA SER A 64 6.94 11.70 -8.96
C SER A 64 5.84 10.82 -9.56
N ASP A 65 4.97 10.24 -8.74
CA ASP A 65 3.92 9.31 -9.19
C ASP A 65 2.66 9.53 -8.36
N PRO A 66 1.55 10.01 -8.97
CA PRO A 66 0.32 10.33 -8.24
C PRO A 66 -0.35 9.12 -7.60
N ARG A 67 0.07 7.90 -7.93
CA ARG A 67 -0.47 6.70 -7.29
C ARG A 67 0.04 6.53 -5.87
N PHE A 68 1.16 7.15 -5.50
CA PHE A 68 1.75 7.06 -4.16
C PHE A 68 1.29 8.22 -3.31
N GLN A 69 0.83 7.93 -2.09
CA GLN A 69 0.37 8.94 -1.14
C GLN A 69 1.03 8.73 0.21
N TYR A 70 1.40 9.84 0.86
CA TYR A 70 1.99 9.84 2.18
C TYR A 70 0.95 10.26 3.20
N VAL A 71 0.75 9.42 4.23
CA VAL A 71 -0.18 9.71 5.33
C VAL A 71 0.61 9.69 6.63
N ARG A 72 0.68 10.84 7.31
CA ARG A 72 1.39 10.93 8.58
C ARG A 72 0.43 10.74 9.74
N MET A 73 0.85 9.93 10.72
CA MET A 73 0.17 9.78 12.00
C MET A 73 1.12 10.11 13.13
N ASP A 74 0.58 10.52 14.28
CA ASP A 74 1.38 10.62 15.48
C ASP A 74 1.78 9.22 15.92
N HIS A 75 3.03 9.09 16.40
CA HIS A 75 3.56 7.78 16.78
C HIS A 75 2.68 7.13 17.85
N CYS A 76 2.18 5.92 17.58
CA CYS A 76 1.35 5.17 18.50
C CYS A 76 1.89 3.76 18.78
N GLY A 77 2.80 3.25 17.95
CA GLY A 77 3.38 1.92 18.08
C GLY A 77 2.40 0.79 17.82
N LYS A 78 1.26 1.05 17.17
CA LYS A 78 0.21 0.06 16.94
C LYS A 78 -0.09 -0.08 15.46
N ALA A 79 0.36 -1.16 14.84
CA ALA A 79 0.15 -1.42 13.41
C ALA A 79 -1.34 -1.42 13.04
N GLY A 80 -2.21 -1.90 13.94
CA GLY A 80 -3.65 -1.92 13.68
C GLY A 80 -4.25 -0.54 13.45
N LEU A 81 -3.77 0.48 14.16
CA LEU A 81 -4.25 1.86 13.96
C LEU A 81 -3.79 2.41 12.62
N MET A 82 -2.58 2.07 12.18
CA MET A 82 -2.08 2.49 10.87
C MET A 82 -2.90 1.84 9.75
N ARG A 83 -3.22 0.56 9.89
CA ARG A 83 -4.06 -0.14 8.92
C ARG A 83 -5.44 0.48 8.85
N ASN A 84 -6.05 0.80 10.00
CA ASN A 84 -7.37 1.42 10.05
C ASN A 84 -7.37 2.78 9.35
N GLU A 85 -6.32 3.58 9.53
CA GLU A 85 -6.21 4.86 8.84
C GLU A 85 -6.12 4.66 7.33
N GLY A 86 -5.36 3.67 6.88
CA GLY A 86 -5.28 3.32 5.47
C GLY A 86 -6.63 2.91 4.89
N ILE A 87 -7.37 2.08 5.63
CA ILE A 87 -8.70 1.63 5.21
C ILE A 87 -9.65 2.81 5.04
N LYS A 88 -9.63 3.77 5.97
CA LYS A 88 -10.48 4.97 5.90
C LYS A 88 -10.22 5.80 4.65
N ARG A 89 -8.98 5.82 4.17
CA ARG A 89 -8.57 6.65 3.03
C ARG A 89 -8.57 5.90 1.70
N ALA A 90 -8.74 4.58 1.73
CA ALA A 90 -8.63 3.73 0.55
C ALA A 90 -9.74 4.00 -0.45
N LYS A 91 -9.39 4.06 -1.73
CA LYS A 91 -10.32 4.24 -2.84
C LYS A 91 -10.43 2.99 -3.72
N GLY A 92 -9.56 1.99 -3.48
CA GLY A 92 -9.54 0.77 -4.26
C GLY A 92 -10.68 -0.16 -3.92
N GLU A 93 -11.12 -0.96 -4.91
CA GLU A 93 -12.10 -2.00 -4.68
C GLU A 93 -11.54 -3.09 -3.78
N TYR A 94 -10.25 -3.41 -3.95
CA TYR A 94 -9.56 -4.42 -3.15
C TYR A 94 -8.46 -3.75 -2.34
N LEU A 95 -8.30 -4.19 -1.09
CA LEU A 95 -7.28 -3.66 -0.20
C LEU A 95 -6.21 -4.73 0.01
N LEU A 96 -4.95 -4.32 -0.11
CA LEU A 96 -3.81 -5.21 0.03
C LEU A 96 -2.85 -4.60 1.04
N PHE A 97 -2.52 -5.36 2.10
CA PHE A 97 -1.58 -4.90 3.13
C PHE A 97 -0.22 -5.53 2.86
N LEU A 98 0.80 -4.70 2.68
CA LEU A 98 2.17 -5.14 2.42
C LEU A 98 3.12 -4.56 3.46
N ASP A 99 4.20 -5.27 3.71
CA ASP A 99 5.22 -4.83 4.66
C ASP A 99 6.22 -3.86 4.01
N SER A 100 6.59 -2.82 4.72
CA SER A 100 7.48 -1.76 4.20
C SER A 100 8.92 -2.20 3.98
N ASP A 101 9.32 -3.34 4.52
CA ASP A 101 10.67 -3.89 4.36
C ASP A 101 10.74 -4.99 3.30
N ASP A 102 9.66 -5.20 2.55
CA ASP A 102 9.61 -6.23 1.52
C ASP A 102 9.87 -5.65 0.13
N PHE A 103 10.27 -6.54 -0.76
CA PHE A 103 10.49 -6.28 -2.17
C PHE A 103 9.56 -7.19 -2.96
N PHE A 104 8.88 -6.66 -3.97
CA PHE A 104 7.81 -7.39 -4.64
C PHE A 104 8.12 -7.67 -6.10
N GLU A 105 7.74 -8.87 -6.55
CA GLU A 105 7.87 -9.26 -7.94
C GLU A 105 6.97 -8.39 -8.83
N PRO A 106 7.37 -8.13 -10.10
CA PRO A 106 6.60 -7.23 -10.97
C PRO A 106 5.15 -7.65 -11.21
N GLU A 107 4.83 -8.93 -11.08
CA GLU A 107 3.49 -9.45 -11.34
C GLU A 107 2.66 -9.64 -10.07
N LEU A 108 3.13 -9.17 -8.90
CA LEU A 108 2.44 -9.42 -7.63
C LEU A 108 0.99 -8.95 -7.65
N LEU A 109 0.77 -7.69 -8.04
CA LEU A 109 -0.58 -7.11 -8.01
C LEU A 109 -1.49 -7.77 -9.03
N GLU A 110 -0.98 -8.05 -10.21
CA GLU A 110 -1.73 -8.75 -11.25
C GLU A 110 -2.17 -10.13 -10.80
N HIS A 111 -1.24 -10.93 -10.25
CA HIS A 111 -1.55 -12.27 -9.76
C HIS A 111 -2.49 -12.23 -8.56
N SER A 112 -2.29 -11.29 -7.64
CA SER A 112 -3.16 -11.12 -6.48
C SER A 112 -4.58 -10.79 -6.90
N LEU A 113 -4.74 -9.88 -7.85
CA LEU A 113 -6.07 -9.49 -8.33
C LEU A 113 -6.77 -10.66 -9.02
N ASN A 114 -6.05 -11.39 -9.89
CA ASN A 114 -6.61 -12.56 -10.57
C ASN A 114 -7.08 -13.62 -9.59
N LYS A 115 -6.28 -13.88 -8.55
CA LYS A 115 -6.65 -14.85 -7.52
C LYS A 115 -7.89 -14.42 -6.76
N ILE A 116 -7.99 -13.15 -6.39
CA ILE A 116 -9.15 -12.62 -5.68
C ILE A 116 -10.41 -12.78 -6.52
N LYS A 117 -10.36 -12.45 -7.79
CA LYS A 117 -11.51 -12.56 -8.68
C LYS A 117 -11.96 -14.01 -8.87
N VAL A 118 -11.02 -14.94 -8.98
CA VAL A 118 -11.33 -16.36 -9.08
C VAL A 118 -11.97 -16.86 -7.78
N ASP A 119 -11.39 -16.52 -6.63
CA ASP A 119 -11.91 -16.93 -5.33
C ASP A 119 -13.32 -16.38 -5.08
N GLN A 120 -13.59 -15.14 -5.49
CA GLN A 120 -14.92 -14.54 -5.37
C GLN A 120 -15.95 -15.26 -6.25
N ALA A 121 -15.56 -15.71 -7.44
CA ALA A 121 -16.44 -16.45 -8.32
C ALA A 121 -16.85 -17.78 -7.68
N ASP A 122 -15.97 -18.39 -6.90
CA ASP A 122 -16.25 -19.67 -6.23
C ASP A 122 -17.15 -19.52 -5.01
N VAL A 123 -17.33 -18.32 -4.49
CA VAL A 123 -18.11 -18.06 -3.27
C VAL A 123 -19.59 -17.84 -3.58
N CYS A 124 -19.91 -17.55 -4.77
CA CYS A 124 -21.30 -17.24 -5.20
C CYS A 124 -22.28 -18.40 -5.04
#